data_bbee8fbe76d23d20034d1abf24c12ec3
#
_entry.id   bbee8fbe76d23d20034d1abf24c12ec3
#
_cell.length_a   1.000
_cell.length_b   1.000
_cell.length_c   1.000
_cell.angle_alpha   90.00
_cell.angle_beta   90.00
_cell.angle_gamma   90.00
#
_symmetry.space_group_name_H-M   'P 1'
#
loop_
_entity.id
_entity.type
_entity.pdbx_description
1 polymer ?
#
loop_
_entity_poly.entity_id
_entity_poly.type
_entity_poly.pdbx_seq_one_letter_code
_entity_poly.pdbx_strand_id
1 'polypeptide(L)'
;MGFGFGPNDGSPDFEALLKQFSEMGVDANTLAGAKSFLENMQSPNEQNLITVAAIREIAKQIITAKGDLPVGQSDQQKLSESLKIANTWLDAEILFPASNLPTQSACSKRDWLDNTISSWQNLFEPLALGMADALSNVISSTSGALPVEFMGSENNSPQQQEMMKAMFARLLRGFMGSLIATQLGQGIGLLANSITGANDVAIPLQNGAEVANLIPQNIAQWSEGLGIDPEQVSIYLSLREAAAARLFANNNWLSKYIQDVITAYGKGISIDVDSITRQAEEAMANGEIDINNPNAINIALNSGLFTPQQTPAQELALTKLEMALALIEGWIDHVISEVASDRMPAFNALIENSRRRRATNSPMQQIFATLLALEVSPRKMREASAFWSQVKQLRGADGRDKCWEDAAFLPMPDDLRDVKAFLESVTVPDDLSGLL
;
A
#
# COMPACT_ATOMS: atom_id res chain seq x y z
N MET A 1 -18.15 -4.89 -37.64
CA MET A 1 -18.39 -3.44 -37.72
C MET A 1 -17.04 -2.77 -37.72
N GLY A 2 -16.64 -2.11 -38.81
CA GLY A 2 -15.29 -1.53 -38.89
C GLY A 2 -15.16 -0.30 -38.02
N PHE A 3 -14.04 -0.16 -37.35
CA PHE A 3 -13.66 1.07 -36.65
C PHE A 3 -13.48 2.17 -37.71
N GLY A 4 -14.36 3.17 -37.67
CA GLY A 4 -14.24 4.34 -38.54
C GLY A 4 -13.10 5.21 -38.06
N PHE A 5 -12.07 5.38 -38.84
CA PHE A 5 -11.17 6.51 -38.70
C PHE A 5 -12.00 7.79 -38.93
N GLY A 6 -11.84 8.77 -38.04
CA GLY A 6 -12.46 10.08 -38.21
C GLY A 6 -12.06 10.65 -39.55
N PRO A 7 -12.89 11.45 -40.21
CA PRO A 7 -12.77 11.70 -41.63
C PRO A 7 -11.57 12.52 -42.09
N ASN A 8 -10.59 12.90 -41.23
CA ASN A 8 -9.53 13.82 -41.72
C ASN A 8 -8.12 13.74 -41.18
N ASP A 9 -7.78 12.91 -40.17
CA ASP A 9 -6.41 12.95 -39.63
C ASP A 9 -5.76 11.61 -39.20
N GLY A 10 -6.43 10.49 -39.43
CA GLY A 10 -5.87 9.16 -39.12
C GLY A 10 -5.74 8.85 -37.60
N SER A 11 -6.35 9.66 -36.75
CA SER A 11 -6.40 9.40 -35.32
C SER A 11 -7.48 8.35 -35.00
N PRO A 12 -7.18 7.38 -34.10
CA PRO A 12 -8.16 6.37 -33.73
C PRO A 12 -9.32 6.98 -32.94
N ASP A 13 -10.50 6.42 -33.16
CA ASP A 13 -11.71 6.80 -32.43
C ASP A 13 -11.66 6.23 -31.01
N PHE A 14 -11.14 7.03 -30.09
CA PHE A 14 -11.04 6.67 -28.65
C PHE A 14 -12.40 6.47 -28.00
N GLU A 15 -13.45 7.13 -28.47
CA GLU A 15 -14.80 6.93 -27.94
C GLU A 15 -15.35 5.54 -28.27
N ALA A 16 -15.04 5.04 -29.45
CA ALA A 16 -15.40 3.68 -29.86
C ALA A 16 -14.67 2.64 -29.00
N LEU A 17 -13.39 2.88 -28.68
CA LEU A 17 -12.59 2.03 -27.77
C LEU A 17 -13.14 2.02 -26.34
N LEU A 18 -13.40 3.17 -25.76
CA LEU A 18 -13.97 3.28 -24.42
C LEU A 18 -15.35 2.63 -24.35
N LYS A 19 -16.16 2.74 -25.40
CA LYS A 19 -17.44 2.06 -25.51
C LYS A 19 -17.27 0.53 -25.51
N GLN A 20 -16.30 0.00 -26.23
CA GLN A 20 -16.00 -1.44 -26.24
C GLN A 20 -15.56 -1.94 -24.87
N PHE A 21 -14.70 -1.21 -24.14
CA PHE A 21 -14.35 -1.55 -22.77
C PHE A 21 -15.56 -1.51 -21.84
N SER A 22 -16.47 -0.54 -22.03
CA SER A 22 -17.74 -0.51 -21.29
C SER A 22 -18.61 -1.74 -21.56
N GLU A 23 -18.68 -2.17 -22.82
CA GLU A 23 -19.42 -3.37 -23.24
C GLU A 23 -18.77 -4.66 -22.68
N MET A 24 -17.45 -4.66 -22.43
CA MET A 24 -16.73 -5.73 -21.75
C MET A 24 -16.88 -5.70 -20.20
N GLY A 25 -17.67 -4.79 -19.65
CA GLY A 25 -18.00 -4.74 -18.23
C GLY A 25 -17.01 -3.95 -17.36
N VAL A 26 -16.13 -3.14 -17.98
CA VAL A 26 -15.27 -2.22 -17.23
C VAL A 26 -16.11 -1.12 -16.59
N ASP A 27 -15.90 -0.86 -15.29
CA ASP A 27 -16.70 0.11 -14.56
C ASP A 27 -16.50 1.56 -15.08
N ALA A 28 -17.54 2.39 -14.90
CA ALA A 28 -17.57 3.74 -15.42
C ALA A 28 -16.47 4.65 -14.83
N ASN A 29 -16.01 4.41 -13.60
CA ASN A 29 -14.96 5.22 -12.97
C ASN A 29 -13.60 4.91 -13.59
N THR A 30 -13.33 3.64 -13.84
CA THR A 30 -12.10 3.18 -14.54
C THR A 30 -12.05 3.75 -15.96
N LEU A 31 -13.17 3.74 -16.68
CA LEU A 31 -13.26 4.33 -18.02
C LEU A 31 -13.11 5.86 -18.00
N ALA A 32 -13.71 6.54 -17.04
CA ALA A 32 -13.55 7.98 -16.88
C ALA A 32 -12.10 8.35 -16.54
N GLY A 33 -11.44 7.56 -15.71
CA GLY A 33 -10.02 7.73 -15.40
C GLY A 33 -9.12 7.50 -16.61
N ALA A 34 -9.38 6.48 -17.41
CA ALA A 34 -8.64 6.23 -18.66
C ALA A 34 -8.85 7.37 -19.68
N LYS A 35 -10.06 7.89 -19.78
CA LYS A 35 -10.37 9.06 -20.62
C LYS A 35 -9.63 10.32 -20.13
N SER A 36 -9.68 10.59 -18.84
CA SER A 36 -8.98 11.72 -18.22
C SER A 36 -7.46 11.60 -18.38
N PHE A 37 -6.90 10.39 -18.27
CA PHE A 37 -5.49 10.15 -18.56
C PHE A 37 -5.11 10.48 -19.99
N LEU A 38 -5.94 10.07 -20.96
CA LEU A 38 -5.73 10.36 -22.38
C LEU A 38 -5.84 11.85 -22.71
N GLU A 39 -6.80 12.55 -22.10
CA GLU A 39 -6.96 13.99 -22.25
C GLU A 39 -5.76 14.77 -21.68
N ASN A 40 -5.23 14.32 -20.54
CA ASN A 40 -4.07 14.93 -19.88
C ASN A 40 -2.74 14.58 -20.57
N MET A 41 -2.68 13.52 -21.38
CA MET A 41 -1.48 13.16 -22.16
C MET A 41 -1.05 14.22 -23.18
N GLN A 42 -1.88 15.20 -23.47
CA GLN A 42 -1.49 16.38 -24.27
C GLN A 42 -0.64 17.38 -23.48
N SER A 43 -0.54 17.19 -22.14
CA SER A 43 0.28 18.03 -21.27
C SER A 43 1.63 17.35 -21.01
N PRO A 44 2.78 17.98 -21.36
CA PRO A 44 4.11 17.35 -21.26
C PRO A 44 4.59 16.99 -19.87
N ASN A 45 3.83 17.30 -18.81
CA ASN A 45 4.29 17.31 -17.42
C ASN A 45 3.77 16.19 -16.51
N GLU A 46 2.87 15.30 -16.95
CA GLU A 46 2.43 14.18 -16.11
C GLU A 46 3.03 12.86 -16.58
N GLN A 47 4.11 12.44 -15.90
CA GLN A 47 4.81 11.18 -16.16
C GLN A 47 4.17 9.99 -15.41
N ASN A 48 3.26 10.23 -14.45
CA ASN A 48 2.69 9.21 -13.57
C ASN A 48 1.43 8.57 -14.17
N LEU A 49 1.33 7.25 -14.08
CA LEU A 49 0.16 6.48 -14.51
C LEU A 49 -1.01 6.64 -13.55
N ILE A 50 -0.72 6.70 -12.25
CA ILE A 50 -1.71 6.87 -11.20
C ILE A 50 -1.93 8.36 -10.95
N THR A 51 -3.15 8.85 -11.17
CA THR A 51 -3.46 10.26 -10.96
C THR A 51 -3.93 10.53 -9.53
N VAL A 52 -3.29 11.47 -8.83
CA VAL A 52 -3.69 11.93 -7.49
C VAL A 52 -5.13 12.43 -7.47
N ALA A 53 -5.57 13.08 -8.54
CA ALA A 53 -6.94 13.59 -8.65
C ALA A 53 -7.99 12.46 -8.59
N ALA A 54 -7.75 11.33 -9.29
CA ALA A 54 -8.66 10.19 -9.27
C ALA A 54 -8.74 9.54 -7.89
N ILE A 55 -7.59 9.30 -7.25
CA ILE A 55 -7.55 8.76 -5.88
C ILE A 55 -8.33 9.67 -4.93
N ARG A 56 -8.04 10.99 -4.99
CA ARG A 56 -8.65 12.01 -4.10
C ARG A 56 -10.16 12.04 -4.23
N GLU A 57 -10.68 12.04 -5.45
CA GLU A 57 -12.12 12.12 -5.68
C GLU A 57 -12.86 10.93 -5.09
N ILE A 58 -12.40 9.72 -5.36
CA ILE A 58 -12.99 8.48 -4.86
C ILE A 58 -12.90 8.40 -3.33
N ALA A 59 -11.71 8.68 -2.76
CA ALA A 59 -11.52 8.65 -1.32
C ALA A 59 -12.39 9.69 -0.61
N LYS A 60 -12.51 10.92 -1.15
CA LYS A 60 -13.39 11.98 -0.60
C LYS A 60 -14.86 11.59 -0.61
N GLN A 61 -15.33 10.91 -1.65
CA GLN A 61 -16.72 10.42 -1.70
C GLN A 61 -16.98 9.43 -0.57
N ILE A 62 -16.09 8.48 -0.32
CA ILE A 62 -16.22 7.49 0.75
C ILE A 62 -16.13 8.14 2.14
N ILE A 63 -15.19 9.05 2.35
CA ILE A 63 -15.06 9.83 3.59
C ILE A 63 -16.33 10.60 3.86
N THR A 64 -16.85 11.30 2.85
CA THR A 64 -18.06 12.12 2.98
C THR A 64 -19.29 11.28 3.30
N ALA A 65 -19.44 10.11 2.69
CA ALA A 65 -20.54 9.19 2.94
C ALA A 65 -20.59 8.68 4.39
N LYS A 66 -19.42 8.58 5.06
CA LYS A 66 -19.29 8.19 6.48
C LYS A 66 -19.28 9.37 7.45
N GLY A 67 -19.21 10.58 6.92
CA GLY A 67 -19.09 11.82 7.69
C GLY A 67 -17.63 12.14 8.07
N ASP A 68 -17.33 13.42 7.99
CA ASP A 68 -16.03 13.99 8.36
C ASP A 68 -16.27 15.26 9.16
N LEU A 69 -16.09 15.18 10.47
CA LEU A 69 -16.32 16.30 11.38
C LEU A 69 -15.10 17.22 11.39
N PRO A 70 -15.32 18.55 11.43
CA PRO A 70 -14.21 19.48 11.60
C PRO A 70 -13.58 19.30 12.97
N VAL A 71 -12.26 19.47 13.05
CA VAL A 71 -11.51 19.38 14.29
C VAL A 71 -11.71 20.65 15.11
N GLY A 72 -12.24 20.49 16.33
CA GLY A 72 -12.49 21.60 17.26
C GLY A 72 -11.24 21.97 18.08
N GLN A 73 -11.24 23.18 18.65
CA GLN A 73 -10.17 23.64 19.55
C GLN A 73 -10.03 22.72 20.79
N SER A 74 -11.16 22.21 21.32
CA SER A 74 -11.17 21.29 22.45
C SER A 74 -10.47 19.98 22.09
N ASP A 75 -10.64 19.47 20.86
CA ASP A 75 -10.00 18.24 20.40
C ASP A 75 -8.49 18.45 20.26
N GLN A 76 -8.09 19.59 19.67
CA GLN A 76 -6.68 19.98 19.57
C GLN A 76 -5.99 20.02 20.94
N GLN A 77 -6.64 20.64 21.93
CA GLN A 77 -6.09 20.77 23.28
C GLN A 77 -5.94 19.41 23.95
N LYS A 78 -7.02 18.60 23.99
CA LYS A 78 -7.03 17.28 24.64
C LYS A 78 -5.98 16.35 24.03
N LEU A 79 -5.89 16.29 22.70
CA LEU A 79 -4.95 15.42 22.01
C LEU A 79 -3.51 15.93 22.10
N SER A 80 -3.29 17.25 22.18
CA SER A 80 -1.97 17.83 22.49
C SER A 80 -1.50 17.44 23.88
N GLU A 81 -2.38 17.43 24.88
CA GLU A 81 -2.04 16.99 26.25
C GLU A 81 -1.71 15.48 26.28
N SER A 82 -2.53 14.65 25.60
CA SER A 82 -2.27 13.20 25.51
C SER A 82 -0.94 12.90 24.79
N LEU A 83 -0.61 13.60 23.70
CA LEU A 83 0.66 13.45 22.99
C LEU A 83 1.87 13.92 23.83
N LYS A 84 1.72 14.96 24.66
CA LYS A 84 2.78 15.38 25.59
C LYS A 84 3.07 14.31 26.62
N ILE A 85 2.01 13.71 27.21
CA ILE A 85 2.15 12.58 28.12
C ILE A 85 2.85 11.41 27.44
N ALA A 86 2.39 11.03 26.25
CA ALA A 86 2.96 9.95 25.46
C ALA A 86 4.44 10.19 25.17
N ASN A 87 4.80 11.37 24.70
CA ASN A 87 6.20 11.71 24.43
C ASN A 87 7.07 11.66 25.70
N THR A 88 6.56 12.17 26.83
CA THR A 88 7.28 12.11 28.11
C THR A 88 7.56 10.66 28.55
N TRP A 89 6.61 9.75 28.34
CA TRP A 89 6.83 8.34 28.69
C TRP A 89 7.81 7.66 27.75
N LEU A 90 7.75 7.97 26.45
CA LEU A 90 8.62 7.41 25.42
C LEU A 90 10.07 7.90 25.53
N ASP A 91 10.30 9.13 26.02
CA ASP A 91 11.66 9.71 26.17
C ASP A 91 12.59 8.87 27.06
N ALA A 92 12.03 8.12 28.01
CA ALA A 92 12.80 7.25 28.89
C ALA A 92 13.11 5.87 28.30
N GLU A 93 12.47 5.50 27.17
CA GLU A 93 12.49 4.12 26.67
C GLU A 93 13.11 4.00 25.29
N ILE A 94 13.02 5.02 24.42
CA ILE A 94 13.47 4.95 23.04
C ILE A 94 14.56 5.94 22.72
N LEU A 95 15.50 5.53 21.86
CA LEU A 95 16.62 6.36 21.40
C LEU A 95 16.18 7.50 20.48
N PHE A 96 15.07 7.32 19.77
CA PHE A 96 14.60 8.28 18.78
C PHE A 96 13.97 9.50 19.46
N PRO A 97 14.55 10.72 19.31
CA PRO A 97 13.99 11.93 19.87
C PRO A 97 12.59 12.21 19.29
N ALA A 98 11.77 12.89 20.08
CA ALA A 98 10.52 13.42 19.57
C ALA A 98 10.83 14.41 18.44
N SER A 99 10.14 14.25 17.31
CA SER A 99 10.09 15.29 16.31
C SER A 99 9.45 16.54 16.92
N ASN A 100 9.80 17.74 16.40
CA ASN A 100 9.20 18.99 16.85
C ASN A 100 7.68 18.83 16.95
N LEU A 101 7.10 19.24 18.09
CA LEU A 101 5.65 19.12 18.29
C LEU A 101 4.92 19.78 17.12
N PRO A 102 3.97 19.07 16.51
CA PRO A 102 3.21 19.63 15.41
C PRO A 102 2.47 20.89 15.88
N THR A 103 2.29 21.82 14.97
CA THR A 103 1.44 23.00 15.19
C THR A 103 -0.02 22.57 15.49
N GLN A 104 -0.40 21.36 15.03
CA GLN A 104 -1.70 20.76 15.24
C GLN A 104 -1.51 19.30 15.65
N SER A 105 -2.14 18.90 16.76
CA SER A 105 -2.10 17.55 17.31
C SER A 105 -3.26 16.68 16.83
N ALA A 106 -4.23 17.28 16.16
CA ALA A 106 -5.41 16.61 15.61
C ALA A 106 -5.64 17.04 14.16
N CYS A 107 -6.10 16.11 13.34
CA CYS A 107 -6.47 16.37 11.94
C CYS A 107 -7.81 15.70 11.62
N SER A 108 -8.50 16.19 10.57
CA SER A 108 -9.65 15.52 10.00
C SER A 108 -9.21 14.35 9.09
N LYS A 109 -10.17 13.52 8.70
CA LYS A 109 -9.93 12.43 7.73
C LYS A 109 -9.47 12.99 6.39
N ARG A 110 -10.00 14.14 5.97
CA ARG A 110 -9.60 14.80 4.73
C ARG A 110 -8.20 15.40 4.82
N ASP A 111 -7.84 16.00 5.95
CA ASP A 111 -6.48 16.52 6.15
C ASP A 111 -5.46 15.36 6.04
N TRP A 112 -5.75 14.21 6.67
CA TRP A 112 -4.91 13.02 6.54
C TRP A 112 -4.80 12.56 5.08
N LEU A 113 -5.92 12.46 4.35
CA LEU A 113 -5.92 12.12 2.94
C LEU A 113 -5.04 13.07 2.12
N ASP A 114 -5.26 14.38 2.27
CA ASP A 114 -4.53 15.39 1.48
C ASP A 114 -3.03 15.40 1.81
N ASN A 115 -2.64 15.08 3.05
CA ASN A 115 -1.23 15.00 3.48
C ASN A 115 -0.52 13.73 3.01
N THR A 116 -1.23 12.64 2.76
CA THR A 116 -0.62 11.32 2.45
C THR A 116 -0.81 10.87 1.01
N ILE A 117 -1.72 11.49 0.26
CA ILE A 117 -2.14 11.01 -1.06
C ILE A 117 -1.00 10.91 -2.08
N SER A 118 -0.06 11.84 -2.07
CA SER A 118 1.10 11.80 -2.98
C SER A 118 2.05 10.65 -2.65
N SER A 119 2.20 10.33 -1.36
CA SER A 119 3.00 9.18 -0.93
C SER A 119 2.36 7.86 -1.35
N TRP A 120 1.04 7.75 -1.27
CA TRP A 120 0.30 6.61 -1.79
C TRP A 120 0.50 6.43 -3.29
N GLN A 121 0.40 7.51 -4.07
CA GLN A 121 0.69 7.48 -5.50
C GLN A 121 2.10 6.95 -5.76
N ASN A 122 3.12 7.57 -5.15
CA ASN A 122 4.52 7.20 -5.34
C ASN A 122 4.81 5.76 -4.94
N LEU A 123 4.14 5.25 -3.91
CA LEU A 123 4.32 3.90 -3.40
C LEU A 123 3.81 2.85 -4.40
N PHE A 124 2.69 3.09 -5.07
CA PHE A 124 2.04 2.13 -5.94
C PHE A 124 2.24 2.38 -7.44
N GLU A 125 2.83 3.51 -7.84
CA GLU A 125 3.18 3.80 -9.24
C GLU A 125 4.02 2.68 -9.88
N PRO A 126 5.06 2.11 -9.20
CA PRO A 126 5.83 1.01 -9.76
C PRO A 126 5.02 -0.26 -10.02
N LEU A 127 3.97 -0.50 -9.22
CA LEU A 127 3.06 -1.63 -9.43
C LEU A 127 2.24 -1.45 -10.71
N ALA A 128 1.67 -0.25 -10.90
CA ALA A 128 0.91 0.06 -12.11
C ALA A 128 1.77 -0.06 -13.38
N LEU A 129 3.02 0.41 -13.32
CA LEU A 129 4.00 0.24 -14.39
C LEU A 129 4.30 -1.22 -14.67
N GLY A 130 4.60 -2.02 -13.63
CA GLY A 130 4.89 -3.45 -13.78
C GLY A 130 3.73 -4.23 -14.40
N MET A 131 2.50 -3.97 -13.97
CA MET A 131 1.31 -4.59 -14.55
C MET A 131 1.10 -4.19 -16.01
N ALA A 132 1.27 -2.92 -16.34
CA ALA A 132 1.12 -2.42 -17.71
C ALA A 132 2.19 -3.01 -18.65
N ASP A 133 3.44 -3.10 -18.19
CA ASP A 133 4.53 -3.68 -18.95
C ASP A 133 4.35 -5.20 -19.17
N ALA A 134 3.91 -5.93 -18.12
CA ALA A 134 3.60 -7.36 -18.23
C ALA A 134 2.50 -7.62 -19.27
N LEU A 135 1.44 -6.84 -19.24
CA LEU A 135 0.34 -6.96 -20.21
C LEU A 135 0.78 -6.58 -21.63
N SER A 136 1.58 -5.53 -21.78
CA SER A 136 2.15 -5.11 -23.05
C SER A 136 3.04 -6.19 -23.67
N ASN A 137 3.83 -6.88 -22.85
CA ASN A 137 4.69 -7.99 -23.29
C ASN A 137 3.87 -9.18 -23.80
N VAL A 138 2.78 -9.53 -23.09
CA VAL A 138 1.85 -10.59 -23.56
C VAL A 138 1.32 -10.28 -24.94
N ILE A 139 0.80 -9.08 -25.12
CA ILE A 139 0.21 -8.66 -26.39
C ILE A 139 1.25 -8.64 -27.52
N SER A 140 2.48 -8.26 -27.20
CA SER A 140 3.59 -8.22 -28.17
C SER A 140 4.09 -9.61 -28.56
N SER A 141 4.05 -10.59 -27.64
CA SER A 141 4.52 -11.96 -27.88
C SER A 141 3.51 -12.84 -28.57
N THR A 142 2.22 -12.53 -28.44
CA THR A 142 1.15 -13.32 -29.06
C THR A 142 0.87 -12.77 -30.47
N SER A 143 1.60 -13.29 -31.45
CA SER A 143 1.43 -12.94 -32.88
C SER A 143 0.02 -13.31 -33.35
N GLY A 144 -0.95 -12.40 -33.23
CA GLY A 144 -2.36 -12.61 -33.59
C GLY A 144 -3.37 -12.31 -32.48
N ALA A 145 -2.93 -12.00 -31.24
CA ALA A 145 -3.84 -11.69 -30.13
C ALA A 145 -4.38 -10.25 -30.15
N LEU A 146 -3.77 -9.36 -30.91
CA LEU A 146 -4.46 -8.10 -31.21
C LEU A 146 -5.56 -8.42 -32.24
N PRO A 147 -6.82 -8.06 -31.97
CA PRO A 147 -7.86 -8.17 -32.98
C PRO A 147 -7.34 -7.55 -34.28
N VAL A 148 -7.52 -8.25 -35.40
CA VAL A 148 -7.07 -7.79 -36.74
C VAL A 148 -7.58 -6.36 -37.05
N GLU A 149 -8.68 -5.99 -36.42
CA GLU A 149 -9.28 -4.66 -36.42
C GLU A 149 -8.38 -3.56 -35.80
N PHE A 150 -7.48 -3.92 -34.85
CA PHE A 150 -6.49 -2.99 -34.24
C PHE A 150 -5.21 -2.87 -35.07
N MET A 151 -4.85 -3.91 -35.83
CA MET A 151 -3.62 -3.89 -36.64
C MET A 151 -3.76 -3.12 -37.94
N GLY A 152 -4.97 -2.68 -38.27
CA GLY A 152 -5.24 -2.05 -39.56
C GLY A 152 -5.08 -3.04 -40.73
N SER A 153 -5.37 -2.61 -41.95
CA SER A 153 -5.22 -3.46 -43.12
C SER A 153 -3.75 -3.91 -43.28
N GLU A 154 -3.52 -5.09 -43.84
CA GLU A 154 -2.19 -5.69 -44.15
C GLU A 154 -1.23 -4.77 -44.92
N ASN A 155 -1.68 -3.60 -45.35
CA ASN A 155 -0.93 -2.60 -46.11
C ASN A 155 -0.28 -1.49 -45.26
N ASN A 156 -0.30 -1.56 -43.96
CA ASN A 156 0.33 -0.53 -43.12
C ASN A 156 1.86 -0.60 -43.20
N SER A 157 2.50 0.58 -43.32
CA SER A 157 3.96 0.66 -43.28
C SER A 157 4.51 0.20 -41.90
N PRO A 158 5.75 -0.33 -41.84
CA PRO A 158 6.36 -0.70 -40.57
C PRO A 158 6.33 0.43 -39.50
N GLN A 159 6.46 1.67 -39.90
CA GLN A 159 6.36 2.85 -39.05
C GLN A 159 4.96 3.05 -38.46
N GLN A 160 3.92 2.80 -39.26
CA GLN A 160 2.53 2.87 -38.80
C GLN A 160 2.22 1.76 -37.80
N GLN A 161 2.73 0.55 -38.01
CA GLN A 161 2.58 -0.57 -37.06
C GLN A 161 3.25 -0.28 -35.74
N GLU A 162 4.47 0.26 -35.73
CA GLU A 162 5.18 0.65 -34.49
C GLU A 162 4.47 1.80 -33.77
N MET A 163 3.94 2.78 -34.49
CA MET A 163 3.16 3.86 -33.87
C MET A 163 1.87 3.35 -33.25
N MET A 164 1.17 2.40 -33.89
CA MET A 164 -0.02 1.76 -33.31
C MET A 164 0.29 0.94 -32.08
N LYS A 165 1.37 0.14 -32.08
CA LYS A 165 1.82 -0.59 -30.91
C LYS A 165 2.15 0.34 -29.74
N ALA A 166 2.89 1.43 -30.00
CA ALA A 166 3.25 2.42 -28.98
C ALA A 166 2.00 3.10 -28.40
N MET A 167 1.01 3.41 -29.24
CA MET A 167 -0.23 4.00 -28.80
C MET A 167 -1.07 3.01 -27.98
N PHE A 168 -1.16 1.77 -28.39
CA PHE A 168 -1.86 0.73 -27.65
C PHE A 168 -1.20 0.48 -26.27
N ALA A 169 0.14 0.41 -26.23
CA ALA A 169 0.86 0.31 -24.96
C ALA A 169 0.58 1.51 -24.02
N ARG A 170 0.41 2.71 -24.57
CA ARG A 170 0.02 3.89 -23.79
C ARG A 170 -1.40 3.77 -23.23
N LEU A 171 -2.35 3.28 -24.05
CA LEU A 171 -3.72 3.03 -23.59
C LEU A 171 -3.76 2.03 -22.44
N LEU A 172 -3.02 0.92 -22.56
CA LEU A 172 -2.92 -0.06 -21.50
C LEU A 172 -2.32 0.52 -20.20
N ARG A 173 -1.29 1.34 -20.32
CA ARG A 173 -0.71 2.04 -19.17
C ARG A 173 -1.75 2.95 -18.51
N GLY A 174 -2.48 3.74 -19.27
CA GLY A 174 -3.55 4.59 -18.75
C GLY A 174 -4.66 3.79 -18.07
N PHE A 175 -5.05 2.66 -18.66
CA PHE A 175 -6.04 1.77 -18.08
C PHE A 175 -5.56 1.16 -16.76
N MET A 176 -4.33 0.63 -16.70
CA MET A 176 -3.76 0.08 -15.48
C MET A 176 -3.62 1.14 -14.40
N GLY A 177 -3.13 2.33 -14.75
CA GLY A 177 -3.04 3.45 -13.82
C GLY A 177 -4.41 3.84 -13.23
N SER A 178 -5.44 3.89 -14.06
CA SER A 178 -6.82 4.19 -13.63
C SER A 178 -7.40 3.09 -12.74
N LEU A 179 -7.15 1.82 -13.05
CA LEU A 179 -7.59 0.69 -12.23
C LEU A 179 -6.96 0.75 -10.84
N ILE A 180 -5.65 0.92 -10.77
CA ILE A 180 -4.94 1.05 -9.49
C ILE A 180 -5.38 2.31 -8.73
N ALA A 181 -5.57 3.45 -9.41
CA ALA A 181 -6.06 4.68 -8.79
C ALA A 181 -7.46 4.48 -8.16
N THR A 182 -8.34 3.73 -8.85
CA THR A 182 -9.68 3.41 -8.33
C THR A 182 -9.60 2.55 -7.08
N GLN A 183 -8.83 1.48 -7.10
CA GLN A 183 -8.66 0.58 -5.95
C GLN A 183 -8.00 1.29 -4.78
N LEU A 184 -6.95 2.10 -5.04
CA LEU A 184 -6.31 2.94 -4.03
C LEU A 184 -7.29 3.93 -3.43
N GLY A 185 -8.07 4.65 -4.25
CA GLY A 185 -9.06 5.61 -3.79
C GLY A 185 -10.09 4.98 -2.88
N GLN A 186 -10.58 3.79 -3.23
CA GLN A 186 -11.50 3.01 -2.40
C GLN A 186 -10.85 2.58 -1.08
N GLY A 187 -9.67 1.96 -1.15
CA GLY A 187 -8.95 1.48 0.02
C GLY A 187 -8.57 2.61 0.98
N ILE A 188 -8.03 3.72 0.47
CA ILE A 188 -7.63 4.89 1.26
C ILE A 188 -8.86 5.56 1.88
N GLY A 189 -9.98 5.67 1.15
CA GLY A 189 -11.23 6.20 1.68
C GLY A 189 -11.80 5.37 2.85
N LEU A 190 -11.72 4.04 2.76
CA LEU A 190 -12.08 3.14 3.85
C LEU A 190 -11.09 3.25 5.02
N LEU A 191 -9.80 3.30 4.73
CA LEU A 191 -8.72 3.42 5.71
C LEU A 191 -8.85 4.72 6.52
N ALA A 192 -9.11 5.86 5.86
CA ALA A 192 -9.35 7.15 6.51
C ALA A 192 -10.50 7.14 7.53
N ASN A 193 -11.45 6.21 7.39
CA ASN A 193 -12.56 6.04 8.33
C ASN A 193 -12.23 5.12 9.53
N SER A 194 -11.06 4.51 9.57
CA SER A 194 -10.71 3.52 10.60
C SER A 194 -9.43 3.82 11.37
N ILE A 195 -8.46 4.52 10.77
CA ILE A 195 -7.22 4.90 11.42
C ILE A 195 -7.46 5.92 12.53
N THR A 196 -6.69 5.84 13.59
CA THR A 196 -6.78 6.72 14.75
C THR A 196 -5.74 7.82 14.77
N GLY A 197 -4.67 7.65 13.98
CA GLY A 197 -3.58 8.60 13.84
C GLY A 197 -2.97 8.58 12.45
N ALA A 198 -2.16 9.57 12.16
CA ALA A 198 -1.57 9.77 10.84
C ALA A 198 -0.56 8.68 10.46
N ASN A 199 0.10 8.06 11.46
CA ASN A 199 1.10 7.01 11.30
C ASN A 199 0.55 5.60 11.64
N ASP A 200 -0.76 5.45 11.85
CA ASP A 200 -1.42 4.20 12.26
C ASP A 200 -1.38 3.09 11.18
N VAL A 201 -0.85 3.38 10.01
CA VAL A 201 -0.75 2.46 8.87
C VAL A 201 0.56 1.67 8.81
N ALA A 202 1.47 1.86 9.75
CA ALA A 202 2.81 1.23 9.78
C ALA A 202 3.67 1.48 8.53
N ILE A 203 3.40 2.57 7.81
CA ILE A 203 4.17 3.02 6.64
C ILE A 203 4.44 4.52 6.78
N PRO A 204 5.67 4.99 6.54
CA PRO A 204 5.99 6.42 6.52
C PRO A 204 5.39 7.08 5.27
N LEU A 205 4.30 7.84 5.44
CA LEU A 205 3.54 8.46 4.37
C LEU A 205 3.63 10.00 4.34
N GLN A 206 4.30 10.63 5.31
CA GLN A 206 4.30 12.09 5.45
C GLN A 206 5.53 12.77 4.86
N ASN A 207 6.19 12.16 3.87
CA ASN A 207 7.31 12.74 3.10
C ASN A 207 8.48 13.27 3.97
N GLY A 208 8.84 12.55 5.03
CA GLY A 208 9.96 12.87 5.92
C GLY A 208 9.66 13.96 6.96
N ALA A 209 8.43 14.44 7.02
CA ALA A 209 7.93 15.31 8.09
C ALA A 209 6.98 14.52 8.99
N GLU A 210 7.42 13.35 9.46
CA GLU A 210 6.60 12.45 10.25
C GLU A 210 6.21 13.11 11.57
N VAL A 211 4.97 13.56 11.62
CA VAL A 211 4.40 14.29 12.75
C VAL A 211 3.30 13.45 13.37
N ALA A 212 3.26 13.39 14.70
CA ALA A 212 2.18 12.71 15.38
C ALA A 212 0.90 13.55 15.32
N ASN A 213 -0.10 13.05 14.59
CA ASN A 213 -1.44 13.64 14.46
C ASN A 213 -2.50 12.57 14.71
N LEU A 214 -3.57 12.94 15.40
CA LEU A 214 -4.66 12.05 15.77
C LEU A 214 -5.96 12.48 15.12
N ILE A 215 -6.87 11.52 14.87
CA ILE A 215 -8.17 11.77 14.25
C ILE A 215 -9.27 11.62 15.31
N PRO A 216 -9.76 12.74 15.90
CA PRO A 216 -10.67 12.71 17.06
C PRO A 216 -11.94 11.91 16.81
N GLN A 217 -12.55 12.06 15.63
CA GLN A 217 -13.76 11.33 15.25
C GLN A 217 -13.55 9.81 15.25
N ASN A 218 -12.43 9.34 14.75
CA ASN A 218 -12.10 7.91 14.71
C ASN A 218 -11.72 7.39 16.09
N ILE A 219 -11.08 8.20 16.94
CA ILE A 219 -10.81 7.85 18.34
C ILE A 219 -12.12 7.64 19.09
N ALA A 220 -13.10 8.52 18.90
CA ALA A 220 -14.42 8.36 19.50
C ALA A 220 -15.06 7.02 19.08
N GLN A 221 -15.08 6.69 17.79
CA GLN A 221 -15.56 5.41 17.28
C GLN A 221 -14.76 4.22 17.82
N TRP A 222 -13.44 4.38 17.94
CA TRP A 222 -12.56 3.33 18.44
C TRP A 222 -12.86 3.01 19.90
N SER A 223 -13.28 4.00 20.70
CA SER A 223 -13.61 3.86 22.12
C SER A 223 -15.02 3.32 22.39
N GLU A 224 -15.90 3.32 21.38
CA GLU A 224 -17.28 2.87 21.57
C GLU A 224 -17.37 1.44 22.09
N GLY A 225 -18.16 1.26 23.14
CA GLY A 225 -18.42 -0.05 23.73
C GLY A 225 -17.30 -0.62 24.60
N LEU A 226 -16.15 0.06 24.77
CA LEU A 226 -15.06 -0.44 25.58
C LEU A 226 -15.28 -0.30 27.08
N GLY A 227 -16.09 0.68 27.53
CA GLY A 227 -16.27 0.97 28.95
C GLY A 227 -14.98 1.44 29.66
N ILE A 228 -14.02 1.95 28.90
CA ILE A 228 -12.73 2.46 29.36
C ILE A 228 -12.79 3.98 29.35
N ASP A 229 -12.12 4.62 30.32
CA ASP A 229 -11.99 6.07 30.39
C ASP A 229 -11.43 6.63 29.07
N PRO A 230 -12.12 7.60 28.42
CA PRO A 230 -11.66 8.20 27.14
C PRO A 230 -10.27 8.82 27.24
N GLU A 231 -9.82 9.29 28.40
CA GLU A 231 -8.47 9.82 28.59
C GLU A 231 -7.43 8.70 28.43
N GLN A 232 -7.64 7.53 29.02
CA GLN A 232 -6.76 6.39 28.86
C GLN A 232 -6.71 5.91 27.40
N VAL A 233 -7.85 5.91 26.71
CA VAL A 233 -7.90 5.60 25.26
C VAL A 233 -7.07 6.60 24.47
N SER A 234 -7.23 7.90 24.74
CA SER A 234 -6.48 8.96 24.05
C SER A 234 -4.97 8.86 24.29
N ILE A 235 -4.53 8.60 25.55
CA ILE A 235 -3.11 8.41 25.87
C ILE A 235 -2.55 7.17 25.18
N TYR A 236 -3.28 6.04 25.18
CA TYR A 236 -2.86 4.81 24.52
C TYR A 236 -2.64 5.00 23.02
N LEU A 237 -3.60 5.63 22.35
CA LEU A 237 -3.50 5.88 20.89
C LEU A 237 -2.44 6.94 20.58
N SER A 238 -2.25 7.92 21.48
CA SER A 238 -1.14 8.89 21.39
C SER A 238 0.22 8.23 21.54
N LEU A 239 0.37 7.22 22.41
CA LEU A 239 1.62 6.45 22.53
C LEU A 239 1.95 5.72 21.24
N ARG A 240 0.98 5.06 20.62
CA ARG A 240 1.18 4.37 19.34
C ARG A 240 1.59 5.33 18.25
N GLU A 241 0.85 6.43 18.13
CA GLU A 241 1.09 7.45 17.12
C GLU A 241 2.47 8.11 17.29
N ALA A 242 2.83 8.50 18.53
CA ALA A 242 4.11 9.13 18.80
C ALA A 242 5.28 8.16 18.60
N ALA A 243 5.15 6.88 18.98
CA ALA A 243 6.17 5.87 18.73
C ALA A 243 6.40 5.67 17.23
N ALA A 244 5.34 5.53 16.44
CA ALA A 244 5.44 5.40 14.99
C ALA A 244 6.08 6.65 14.34
N ALA A 245 5.62 7.85 14.71
CA ALA A 245 6.17 9.11 14.20
C ALA A 245 7.67 9.25 14.48
N ARG A 246 8.11 8.89 15.71
CA ARG A 246 9.54 8.91 16.07
C ARG A 246 10.35 7.89 15.27
N LEU A 247 9.85 6.67 15.13
CA LEU A 247 10.50 5.63 14.33
C LEU A 247 10.71 6.12 12.89
N PHE A 248 9.68 6.66 12.27
CA PHE A 248 9.73 7.08 10.86
C PHE A 248 10.57 8.34 10.65
N ALA A 249 10.46 9.35 11.55
CA ALA A 249 11.23 10.58 11.46
C ALA A 249 12.74 10.36 11.59
N ASN A 250 13.15 9.35 12.36
CA ASN A 250 14.57 9.07 12.61
C ASN A 250 15.14 8.00 11.65
N ASN A 251 14.29 7.33 10.84
CA ASN A 251 14.69 6.27 9.91
C ASN A 251 14.13 6.53 8.50
N ASN A 252 14.56 7.62 7.87
CA ASN A 252 14.07 8.07 6.57
C ASN A 252 14.25 7.04 5.44
N TRP A 253 15.17 6.09 5.60
CA TRP A 253 15.40 5.01 4.65
C TRP A 253 14.21 4.04 4.55
N LEU A 254 13.37 3.92 5.58
CA LEU A 254 12.22 3.01 5.60
C LEU A 254 11.23 3.28 4.46
N SER A 255 10.95 4.55 4.17
CA SER A 255 10.06 4.92 3.06
C SER A 255 10.59 4.38 1.73
N LYS A 256 11.88 4.62 1.47
CA LYS A 256 12.53 4.13 0.26
C LYS A 256 12.61 2.61 0.22
N TYR A 257 12.92 1.97 1.33
CA TYR A 257 12.96 0.50 1.42
C TYR A 257 11.62 -0.12 1.04
N ILE A 258 10.51 0.36 1.61
CA ILE A 258 9.17 -0.15 1.29
C ILE A 258 8.84 0.09 -0.19
N GLN A 259 9.17 1.27 -0.72
CA GLN A 259 8.98 1.58 -2.14
C GLN A 259 9.83 0.67 -3.04
N ASP A 260 11.09 0.42 -2.70
CA ASP A 260 11.98 -0.46 -3.46
C ASP A 260 11.48 -1.91 -3.47
N VAL A 261 10.93 -2.37 -2.34
CA VAL A 261 10.32 -3.71 -2.23
C VAL A 261 9.06 -3.84 -3.10
N ILE A 262 8.17 -2.84 -3.08
CA ILE A 262 6.97 -2.82 -3.94
C ILE A 262 7.38 -2.71 -5.42
N THR A 263 8.43 -1.95 -5.72
CA THR A 263 9.01 -1.85 -7.07
C THR A 263 9.54 -3.21 -7.55
N ALA A 264 10.25 -3.93 -6.67
CA ALA A 264 10.76 -5.27 -6.99
C ALA A 264 9.60 -6.26 -7.24
N TYR A 265 8.53 -6.18 -6.45
CA TYR A 265 7.32 -6.95 -6.68
C TYR A 265 6.70 -6.63 -8.05
N GLY A 266 6.49 -5.35 -8.37
CA GLY A 266 5.92 -4.91 -9.64
C GLY A 266 6.75 -5.37 -10.86
N LYS A 267 8.09 -5.27 -10.78
CA LYS A 267 9.00 -5.76 -11.83
C LYS A 267 8.99 -7.29 -11.98
N GLY A 268 8.64 -8.01 -10.93
CA GLY A 268 8.49 -9.46 -10.95
C GLY A 268 7.19 -9.95 -11.59
N ILE A 269 6.25 -9.06 -11.89
CA ILE A 269 4.99 -9.45 -12.52
C ILE A 269 5.26 -9.98 -13.93
N SER A 270 4.88 -11.21 -14.16
CA SER A 270 4.93 -11.86 -15.47
C SER A 270 3.61 -12.58 -15.72
N ILE A 271 3.15 -12.54 -16.95
CA ILE A 271 1.94 -13.24 -17.37
C ILE A 271 2.38 -14.41 -18.26
N ASP A 272 2.18 -15.62 -17.77
CA ASP A 272 2.47 -16.84 -18.53
C ASP A 272 1.29 -17.14 -19.47
N VAL A 273 1.45 -16.72 -20.73
CA VAL A 273 0.44 -16.90 -21.77
C VAL A 273 0.18 -18.36 -22.08
N ASP A 274 1.20 -19.20 -22.05
CA ASP A 274 1.07 -20.63 -22.35
C ASP A 274 0.26 -21.32 -21.24
N SER A 275 0.47 -20.91 -19.99
CA SER A 275 -0.32 -21.38 -18.86
C SER A 275 -1.77 -20.94 -18.95
N ILE A 276 -2.02 -19.68 -19.31
CA ILE A 276 -3.37 -19.13 -19.49
C ILE A 276 -4.10 -19.86 -20.64
N THR A 277 -3.42 -20.02 -21.77
CA THR A 277 -3.99 -20.71 -22.95
C THR A 277 -4.37 -22.14 -22.60
N ARG A 278 -3.49 -22.87 -21.92
CA ARG A 278 -3.76 -24.25 -21.47
C ARG A 278 -4.93 -24.32 -20.49
N GLN A 279 -4.98 -23.42 -19.50
CA GLN A 279 -6.11 -23.35 -18.54
C GLN A 279 -7.42 -23.00 -19.25
N ALA A 280 -7.39 -22.10 -20.23
CA ALA A 280 -8.56 -21.79 -21.04
C ALA A 280 -9.02 -22.98 -21.88
N GLU A 281 -8.10 -23.71 -22.50
CA GLU A 281 -8.40 -24.92 -23.27
C GLU A 281 -8.99 -26.04 -22.36
N GLU A 282 -8.43 -26.22 -21.16
CA GLU A 282 -8.95 -27.17 -20.16
C GLU A 282 -10.35 -26.78 -19.68
N ALA A 283 -10.58 -25.50 -19.38
CA ALA A 283 -11.88 -24.98 -18.96
C ALA A 283 -12.95 -25.08 -20.06
N MET A 284 -12.54 -24.88 -21.32
CA MET A 284 -13.41 -25.13 -22.49
C MET A 284 -13.74 -26.61 -22.65
N ALA A 285 -12.74 -27.50 -22.52
CA ALA A 285 -12.92 -28.93 -22.61
C ALA A 285 -13.85 -29.48 -21.51
N ASN A 286 -13.81 -28.86 -20.32
CA ASN A 286 -14.66 -29.20 -19.18
C ASN A 286 -16.06 -28.55 -19.24
N GLY A 287 -16.32 -27.67 -20.23
CA GLY A 287 -17.61 -26.96 -20.36
C GLY A 287 -17.82 -25.85 -19.34
N GLU A 288 -16.75 -25.39 -18.68
CA GLU A 288 -16.78 -24.31 -17.70
C GLU A 288 -16.83 -22.93 -18.36
N ILE A 289 -16.34 -22.83 -19.59
CA ILE A 289 -16.36 -21.61 -20.40
C ILE A 289 -17.07 -21.88 -21.74
N ASP A 290 -18.14 -21.13 -22.00
CA ASP A 290 -18.80 -21.11 -23.31
C ASP A 290 -18.25 -19.96 -24.16
N ILE A 291 -17.52 -20.28 -25.22
CA ILE A 291 -16.90 -19.30 -26.15
C ILE A 291 -17.95 -18.37 -26.80
N ASN A 292 -19.19 -18.83 -26.93
CA ASN A 292 -20.27 -18.03 -27.51
C ASN A 292 -20.87 -17.01 -26.51
N ASN A 293 -20.45 -17.06 -25.23
CA ASN A 293 -20.90 -16.11 -24.24
C ASN A 293 -19.97 -14.90 -24.20
N PRO A 294 -20.44 -13.67 -24.54
CA PRO A 294 -19.64 -12.45 -24.50
C PRO A 294 -19.01 -12.15 -23.12
N ASN A 295 -19.59 -12.70 -22.06
CA ASN A 295 -19.12 -12.55 -20.69
C ASN A 295 -18.19 -13.68 -20.23
N ALA A 296 -17.85 -14.65 -21.09
CA ALA A 296 -17.01 -15.80 -20.72
C ALA A 296 -15.64 -15.37 -20.16
N ILE A 297 -15.02 -14.33 -20.74
CA ILE A 297 -13.75 -13.77 -20.30
C ILE A 297 -13.90 -13.15 -18.89
N ASN A 298 -14.99 -12.43 -18.65
CA ASN A 298 -15.24 -11.83 -17.32
C ASN A 298 -15.52 -12.89 -16.26
N ILE A 299 -16.22 -13.96 -16.63
CA ILE A 299 -16.47 -15.11 -15.76
C ILE A 299 -15.15 -15.81 -15.43
N ALA A 300 -14.29 -16.02 -16.42
CA ALA A 300 -12.97 -16.63 -16.26
C ALA A 300 -12.03 -15.79 -15.37
N LEU A 301 -12.01 -14.47 -15.57
CA LEU A 301 -11.25 -13.52 -14.73
C LEU A 301 -11.75 -13.51 -13.27
N ASN A 302 -13.08 -13.53 -13.09
CA ASN A 302 -13.68 -13.48 -11.74
C ASN A 302 -13.66 -14.83 -11.02
N SER A 303 -13.55 -15.95 -11.75
CA SER A 303 -13.49 -17.30 -11.16
C SER A 303 -12.08 -17.70 -10.69
N GLY A 304 -11.08 -16.84 -10.85
CA GLY A 304 -9.69 -17.13 -10.47
C GLY A 304 -8.98 -18.12 -11.40
N LEU A 305 -9.56 -18.44 -12.56
CA LEU A 305 -8.95 -19.30 -13.58
C LEU A 305 -7.62 -18.71 -14.13
N PHE A 306 -7.44 -17.38 -14.01
CA PHE A 306 -6.23 -16.69 -14.42
C PHE A 306 -5.48 -16.15 -13.20
N THR A 307 -5.16 -16.98 -12.25
CA THR A 307 -4.30 -16.57 -11.13
C THR A 307 -2.85 -16.53 -11.61
N PRO A 308 -2.21 -15.34 -11.70
CA PRO A 308 -0.82 -15.27 -12.05
C PRO A 308 0.01 -16.06 -11.04
N GLN A 309 0.89 -16.94 -11.51
CA GLN A 309 1.82 -17.61 -10.61
C GLN A 309 2.83 -16.58 -10.10
N GLN A 310 2.98 -16.52 -8.77
CA GLN A 310 4.00 -15.66 -8.17
C GLN A 310 5.38 -16.16 -8.54
N THR A 311 6.21 -15.26 -9.02
CA THR A 311 7.62 -15.55 -9.28
C THR A 311 8.41 -15.59 -7.95
N PRO A 312 9.54 -16.30 -7.87
CA PRO A 312 10.41 -16.29 -6.68
C PRO A 312 10.85 -14.87 -6.26
N ALA A 313 10.97 -13.94 -7.21
CA ALA A 313 11.28 -12.55 -6.94
C ALA A 313 10.12 -11.83 -6.24
N GLN A 314 8.89 -12.11 -6.65
CA GLN A 314 7.69 -11.59 -5.99
C GLN A 314 7.52 -12.16 -4.58
N GLU A 315 7.72 -13.47 -4.40
CA GLU A 315 7.65 -14.11 -3.08
C GLU A 315 8.66 -13.51 -2.10
N LEU A 316 9.89 -13.26 -2.57
CA LEU A 316 10.93 -12.60 -1.76
C LEU A 316 10.53 -11.16 -1.41
N ALA A 317 9.98 -10.41 -2.37
CA ALA A 317 9.52 -9.05 -2.14
C ALA A 317 8.38 -9.02 -1.11
N LEU A 318 7.38 -9.89 -1.24
CA LEU A 318 6.29 -9.99 -0.28
C LEU A 318 6.78 -10.39 1.11
N THR A 319 7.71 -11.34 1.21
CA THR A 319 8.33 -11.73 2.48
C THR A 319 9.01 -10.54 3.16
N LYS A 320 9.80 -9.75 2.41
CA LYS A 320 10.46 -8.54 2.92
C LYS A 320 9.45 -7.49 3.38
N LEU A 321 8.38 -7.27 2.62
CA LEU A 321 7.34 -6.30 2.97
C LEU A 321 6.59 -6.73 4.23
N GLU A 322 6.17 -7.99 4.30
CA GLU A 322 5.49 -8.54 5.47
C GLU A 322 6.37 -8.43 6.73
N MET A 323 7.67 -8.74 6.59
CA MET A 323 8.62 -8.61 7.70
C MET A 323 8.76 -7.17 8.15
N ALA A 324 8.95 -6.21 7.25
CA ALA A 324 9.07 -4.80 7.60
C ALA A 324 7.84 -4.31 8.38
N LEU A 325 6.64 -4.62 7.89
CA LEU A 325 5.39 -4.24 8.55
C LEU A 325 5.23 -4.91 9.92
N ALA A 326 5.57 -6.20 10.02
CA ALA A 326 5.51 -6.92 11.28
C ALA A 326 6.52 -6.38 12.30
N LEU A 327 7.73 -6.03 11.87
CA LEU A 327 8.77 -5.45 12.71
C LEU A 327 8.39 -4.07 13.23
N ILE A 328 7.83 -3.19 12.37
CA ILE A 328 7.36 -1.87 12.77
C ILE A 328 6.26 -2.00 13.83
N GLU A 329 5.23 -2.77 13.55
CA GLU A 329 4.12 -2.97 14.47
C GLU A 329 4.57 -3.66 15.78
N GLY A 330 5.43 -4.67 15.67
CA GLY A 330 5.99 -5.37 16.83
C GLY A 330 6.85 -4.47 17.70
N TRP A 331 7.64 -3.56 17.11
CA TRP A 331 8.42 -2.58 17.83
C TRP A 331 7.53 -1.58 18.58
N ILE A 332 6.50 -1.04 17.89
CA ILE A 332 5.52 -0.14 18.51
C ILE A 332 4.84 -0.83 19.70
N ASP A 333 4.31 -2.06 19.51
CA ASP A 333 3.65 -2.81 20.57
C ASP A 333 4.59 -3.09 21.76
N HIS A 334 5.85 -3.42 21.49
CA HIS A 334 6.85 -3.65 22.54
C HIS A 334 7.13 -2.37 23.33
N VAL A 335 7.48 -1.28 22.64
CA VAL A 335 7.84 -0.01 23.28
C VAL A 335 6.71 0.55 24.13
N ILE A 336 5.48 0.55 23.63
CA ILE A 336 4.33 1.04 24.41
C ILE A 336 4.03 0.14 25.61
N SER A 337 4.30 -1.17 25.51
CA SER A 337 4.13 -2.10 26.63
C SER A 337 5.11 -1.77 27.76
N GLU A 338 6.35 -1.45 27.44
CA GLU A 338 7.38 -1.09 28.42
C GLU A 338 7.03 0.21 29.19
N VAL A 339 6.44 1.20 28.50
CA VAL A 339 6.17 2.49 29.14
C VAL A 339 4.79 2.60 29.80
N ALA A 340 3.82 1.78 29.38
CA ALA A 340 2.43 1.98 29.79
C ALA A 340 1.86 0.87 30.68
N SER A 341 2.45 -0.33 30.72
CA SER A 341 1.89 -1.48 31.45
C SER A 341 1.65 -1.19 32.95
N ASP A 342 2.59 -0.50 33.59
CA ASP A 342 2.52 -0.17 35.01
C ASP A 342 1.87 1.19 35.32
N ARG A 343 1.66 2.03 34.28
CA ARG A 343 1.12 3.39 34.42
C ARG A 343 -0.34 3.51 34.03
N MET A 344 -0.85 2.55 33.26
CA MET A 344 -2.18 2.62 32.67
C MET A 344 -3.02 1.39 33.10
N PRO A 345 -3.99 1.55 33.99
CA PRO A 345 -4.83 0.43 34.46
C PRO A 345 -5.55 -0.34 33.36
N ALA A 346 -6.00 0.36 32.29
CA ALA A 346 -6.69 -0.27 31.16
C ALA A 346 -5.75 -0.80 30.06
N PHE A 347 -4.41 -0.73 30.24
CA PHE A 347 -3.44 -1.04 29.17
C PHE A 347 -3.67 -2.41 28.53
N ASN A 348 -3.83 -3.47 29.31
CA ASN A 348 -4.01 -4.82 28.78
C ASN A 348 -5.28 -4.97 27.93
N ALA A 349 -6.37 -4.28 28.31
CA ALA A 349 -7.61 -4.28 27.53
C ALA A 349 -7.45 -3.49 26.22
N LEU A 350 -6.72 -2.37 26.25
CA LEU A 350 -6.49 -1.50 25.10
C LEU A 350 -5.58 -2.16 24.06
N ILE A 351 -4.46 -2.76 24.50
CA ILE A 351 -3.54 -3.43 23.57
C ILE A 351 -4.18 -4.68 22.94
N GLU A 352 -4.95 -5.44 23.70
CA GLU A 352 -5.66 -6.59 23.18
C GLU A 352 -6.74 -6.17 22.16
N ASN A 353 -7.51 -5.11 22.45
CA ASN A 353 -8.48 -4.55 21.50
C ASN A 353 -7.80 -4.07 20.21
N SER A 354 -6.66 -3.39 20.33
CA SER A 354 -5.86 -2.95 19.17
C SER A 354 -5.40 -4.14 18.32
N ARG A 355 -4.86 -5.19 18.95
CA ARG A 355 -4.42 -6.41 18.27
C ARG A 355 -5.56 -7.13 17.54
N ARG A 356 -6.74 -7.23 18.19
CA ARG A 356 -7.93 -7.83 17.56
C ARG A 356 -8.39 -7.04 16.34
N ARG A 357 -8.48 -5.72 16.45
CA ARG A 357 -8.88 -4.86 15.32
C ARG A 357 -7.93 -4.96 14.13
N ARG A 358 -6.64 -5.10 14.38
CA ARG A 358 -5.63 -5.30 13.32
C ARG A 358 -5.68 -6.69 12.71
N ALA A 359 -6.08 -7.70 13.49
CA ALA A 359 -6.22 -9.07 13.01
C ALA A 359 -7.49 -9.31 12.18
N THR A 360 -8.54 -8.50 12.41
CA THR A 360 -9.85 -8.67 11.77
C THR A 360 -10.18 -7.48 10.87
N ASN A 361 -10.06 -7.64 9.55
CA ASN A 361 -10.50 -6.63 8.56
C ASN A 361 -9.86 -5.24 8.69
N SER A 362 -8.56 -5.16 8.89
CA SER A 362 -7.85 -3.89 8.75
C SER A 362 -7.99 -3.39 7.29
N PRO A 363 -8.48 -2.17 7.04
CA PRO A 363 -8.53 -1.61 5.68
C PRO A 363 -7.15 -1.55 5.02
N MET A 364 -6.08 -1.43 5.81
CA MET A 364 -4.71 -1.51 5.31
C MET A 364 -4.38 -2.89 4.75
N GLN A 365 -4.79 -3.96 5.43
CA GLN A 365 -4.66 -5.33 4.91
C GLN A 365 -5.47 -5.50 3.61
N GLN A 366 -6.65 -4.88 3.51
CA GLN A 366 -7.44 -4.93 2.28
C GLN A 366 -6.72 -4.26 1.10
N ILE A 367 -6.06 -3.11 1.31
CA ILE A 367 -5.24 -2.47 0.27
C ILE A 367 -4.14 -3.42 -0.19
N PHE A 368 -3.37 -3.99 0.73
CA PHE A 368 -2.27 -4.91 0.39
C PHE A 368 -2.76 -6.23 -0.20
N ALA A 369 -3.84 -6.81 0.32
CA ALA A 369 -4.43 -8.02 -0.22
C ALA A 369 -4.95 -7.80 -1.66
N THR A 370 -5.59 -6.66 -1.91
CA THR A 370 -6.15 -6.34 -3.23
C THR A 370 -5.06 -6.02 -4.25
N LEU A 371 -4.03 -5.25 -3.87
CA LEU A 371 -3.03 -4.74 -4.82
C LEU A 371 -1.79 -5.64 -4.93
N LEU A 372 -1.42 -6.36 -3.86
CA LEU A 372 -0.19 -7.13 -3.78
C LEU A 372 -0.42 -8.61 -3.45
N ALA A 373 -1.67 -9.04 -3.25
CA ALA A 373 -1.99 -10.37 -2.70
C ALA A 373 -1.24 -10.66 -1.39
N LEU A 374 -0.99 -9.62 -0.56
CA LEU A 374 -0.25 -9.71 0.70
C LEU A 374 -1.19 -9.65 1.89
N GLU A 375 -1.10 -10.65 2.76
CA GLU A 375 -1.73 -10.65 4.08
C GLU A 375 -0.66 -10.68 5.17
N VAL A 376 -0.60 -9.62 5.98
CA VAL A 376 0.33 -9.57 7.13
C VAL A 376 -0.24 -10.41 8.27
N SER A 377 0.46 -11.48 8.62
CA SER A 377 0.02 -12.40 9.66
C SER A 377 0.05 -11.77 11.07
N PRO A 378 -1.06 -11.79 11.84
CA PRO A 378 -1.06 -11.35 13.24
C PRO A 378 -0.07 -12.14 14.11
N ARG A 379 0.28 -13.35 13.70
CA ARG A 379 1.31 -14.16 14.37
C ARG A 379 2.68 -13.54 14.20
N LYS A 380 3.06 -13.11 12.99
CA LYS A 380 4.35 -12.46 12.74
C LYS A 380 4.52 -11.15 13.52
N MET A 381 3.46 -10.37 13.69
CA MET A 381 3.50 -9.17 14.53
C MET A 381 3.83 -9.50 15.99
N ARG A 382 3.26 -10.59 16.55
CA ARG A 382 3.57 -11.05 17.91
C ARG A 382 4.98 -11.61 18.02
N GLU A 383 5.43 -12.38 17.04
CA GLU A 383 6.80 -12.89 16.98
C GLU A 383 7.81 -11.72 16.91
N ALA A 384 7.53 -10.68 16.14
CA ALA A 384 8.34 -9.47 16.08
C ALA A 384 8.35 -8.70 17.40
N SER A 385 7.21 -8.58 18.11
CA SER A 385 7.16 -7.95 19.43
C SER A 385 8.00 -8.73 20.47
N ALA A 386 7.95 -10.08 20.44
CA ALA A 386 8.77 -10.92 21.29
C ALA A 386 10.26 -10.82 20.93
N PHE A 387 10.59 -10.73 19.64
CA PHE A 387 11.95 -10.49 19.16
C PHE A 387 12.52 -9.18 19.74
N TRP A 388 11.80 -8.07 19.62
CA TRP A 388 12.25 -6.78 20.16
C TRP A 388 12.43 -6.80 21.68
N SER A 389 11.57 -7.52 22.40
CA SER A 389 11.72 -7.73 23.84
C SER A 389 13.02 -8.46 24.16
N GLN A 390 13.37 -9.50 23.40
CA GLN A 390 14.61 -10.25 23.61
C GLN A 390 15.84 -9.43 23.23
N VAL A 391 15.81 -8.66 22.14
CA VAL A 391 16.90 -7.75 21.76
C VAL A 391 17.16 -6.75 22.88
N LYS A 392 16.10 -6.13 23.44
CA LYS A 392 16.24 -5.22 24.58
C LYS A 392 16.86 -5.91 25.80
N GLN A 393 16.44 -7.13 26.12
CA GLN A 393 17.02 -7.89 27.24
C GLN A 393 18.52 -8.17 27.06
N LEU A 394 18.97 -8.40 25.83
CA LEU A 394 20.36 -8.76 25.53
C LEU A 394 21.26 -7.54 25.29
N ARG A 395 20.74 -6.44 24.74
CA ARG A 395 21.52 -5.29 24.26
C ARG A 395 21.02 -3.94 24.79
N GLY A 396 19.99 -3.91 25.64
CA GLY A 396 19.36 -2.68 26.11
C GLY A 396 18.47 -2.00 25.07
N ALA A 397 17.86 -0.89 25.46
CA ALA A 397 17.01 -0.10 24.57
C ALA A 397 17.79 0.46 23.37
N ASP A 398 19.01 0.96 23.61
CA ASP A 398 19.89 1.47 22.55
C ASP A 398 20.23 0.40 21.52
N GLY A 399 20.56 -0.83 21.95
CA GLY A 399 20.86 -1.93 21.04
C GLY A 399 19.65 -2.39 20.24
N ARG A 400 18.44 -2.31 20.82
CA ARG A 400 17.18 -2.56 20.10
C ARG A 400 16.95 -1.50 19.00
N ASP A 401 17.10 -0.24 19.34
CA ASP A 401 16.78 0.86 18.41
C ASP A 401 17.84 1.02 17.32
N LYS A 402 19.10 0.64 17.58
CA LYS A 402 20.16 0.59 16.57
C LYS A 402 19.89 -0.41 15.44
N CYS A 403 19.07 -1.43 15.64
CA CYS A 403 18.65 -2.31 14.55
C CYS A 403 17.88 -1.58 13.42
N TRP A 404 17.44 -0.34 13.69
CA TRP A 404 16.75 0.49 12.69
C TRP A 404 17.70 1.46 11.94
N GLU A 405 19.01 1.45 12.21
CA GLU A 405 19.95 2.36 11.54
C GLU A 405 20.08 2.10 10.03
N ASP A 406 19.95 0.83 9.61
CA ASP A 406 20.05 0.43 8.20
C ASP A 406 19.16 -0.78 7.88
N ALA A 407 18.70 -0.88 6.63
CA ALA A 407 17.94 -2.00 6.13
C ALA A 407 18.67 -3.35 6.26
N ALA A 408 20.00 -3.35 6.21
CA ALA A 408 20.84 -4.53 6.37
C ALA A 408 20.79 -5.12 7.79
N PHE A 409 20.36 -4.34 8.78
CA PHE A 409 20.22 -4.77 10.16
C PHE A 409 18.80 -5.27 10.50
N LEU A 410 17.90 -5.28 9.51
CA LEU A 410 16.57 -5.85 9.73
C LEU A 410 16.61 -7.38 9.74
N PRO A 411 15.99 -8.03 10.75
CA PRO A 411 15.91 -9.47 10.80
C PRO A 411 15.02 -10.03 9.68
N MET A 412 15.37 -11.21 9.21
CA MET A 412 14.56 -12.04 8.32
C MET A 412 13.69 -13.01 9.15
N PRO A 413 12.73 -13.74 8.56
CA PRO A 413 11.81 -14.61 9.31
C PRO A 413 12.48 -15.64 10.23
N ASP A 414 13.62 -16.17 9.85
CA ASP A 414 14.35 -17.16 10.65
C ASP A 414 15.06 -16.51 11.84
N ASP A 415 15.49 -15.27 11.72
CA ASP A 415 16.16 -14.52 12.78
C ASP A 415 15.25 -14.24 13.98
N LEU A 416 13.92 -14.17 13.77
CA LEU A 416 12.95 -14.01 14.85
C LEU A 416 12.96 -15.17 15.85
N ARG A 417 13.47 -16.35 15.45
CA ARG A 417 13.53 -17.55 16.24
C ARG A 417 14.83 -17.69 17.04
N ASP A 418 15.92 -17.08 16.53
CA ASP A 418 17.23 -17.11 17.18
C ASP A 418 17.86 -15.71 17.23
N VAL A 419 17.37 -14.93 18.19
CA VAL A 419 17.80 -13.54 18.39
C VAL A 419 19.29 -13.43 18.73
N LYS A 420 19.88 -14.45 19.37
CA LYS A 420 21.32 -14.44 19.70
C LYS A 420 22.18 -14.57 18.46
N ALA A 421 21.87 -15.57 17.61
CA ALA A 421 22.56 -15.74 16.34
C ALA A 421 22.43 -14.50 15.45
N PHE A 422 21.24 -13.90 15.39
CA PHE A 422 21.03 -12.65 14.68
C PHE A 422 21.94 -11.53 15.20
N LEU A 423 21.97 -11.29 16.51
CA LEU A 423 22.79 -10.23 17.11
C LEU A 423 24.29 -10.45 16.92
N GLU A 424 24.74 -11.71 16.84
CA GLU A 424 26.11 -12.04 16.52
C GLU A 424 26.44 -11.78 15.04
N SER A 425 25.50 -12.03 14.13
CA SER A 425 25.69 -11.82 12.68
C SER A 425 25.75 -10.36 12.26
N VAL A 426 25.04 -9.46 12.97
CA VAL A 426 25.01 -8.01 12.67
C VAL A 426 26.05 -7.21 13.45
N THR A 427 26.77 -7.84 14.39
CA THR A 427 27.87 -7.19 15.10
C THR A 427 29.10 -7.18 14.19
N VAL A 428 29.51 -6.00 13.71
CA VAL A 428 30.84 -5.86 13.10
C VAL A 428 31.89 -6.17 14.17
N PRO A 429 32.83 -7.10 13.95
CA PRO A 429 33.90 -7.34 14.91
C PRO A 429 34.66 -6.03 15.14
N ASP A 430 34.82 -5.63 16.41
CA ASP A 430 35.58 -4.44 16.81
C ASP A 430 37.07 -4.54 16.39
N ASP A 431 37.51 -5.72 16.00
CA ASP A 431 38.89 -6.02 15.58
C ASP A 431 38.93 -6.70 14.20
N LEU A 432 39.27 -5.91 13.18
CA LEU A 432 39.52 -6.39 11.82
C LEU A 432 40.98 -6.82 11.62
N SER A 433 41.83 -6.83 12.65
CA SER A 433 43.27 -7.16 12.55
C SER A 433 43.53 -8.62 12.16
N GLY A 434 42.52 -9.49 12.21
CA GLY A 434 42.60 -10.88 11.74
C GLY A 434 42.33 -11.10 10.24
N LEU A 435 41.97 -10.04 9.51
CA LEU A 435 41.62 -10.07 8.09
C LEU A 435 42.72 -9.45 7.16
N LEU A 436 43.86 -9.02 7.71
CA LEU A 436 45.02 -8.50 6.98
C LEU A 436 46.11 -9.57 6.90
#